data_ce0dad36f51b1083c72896d96e8c4c10
#
_entry.id   ce0dad36f51b1083c72896d96e8c4c10
#
_cell.length_a   1.000
_cell.length_b   1.000
_cell.length_c   1.000
_cell.angle_alpha   90.00
_cell.angle_beta   90.00
_cell.angle_gamma   90.00
#
_symmetry.space_group_name_H-M   'P 1'
#
loop_
_entity.id
_entity.type
_entity.pdbx_description
1 polymer ?
#
loop_
_entity_poly.entity_id
_entity_poly.type
_entity_poly.pdbx_seq_one_letter_code
_entity_poly.pdbx_strand_id
1 'polypeptide(L)'
;MSMASSTQEQYVTVATENYEATCWGCGLRLLLPSHASVFKCGWCGAITNQSKQTCDKQGLRWRRLGDRCILTIVLIFMLFLIFGGVWAVYPVVYSISFFGIFHSVITVTLAVATISSFSLSAFRCAGTPPNLVWGSYPTVANGDLENYTFCHYCSKPKSPRTHHCRSCGKCILDMDHHCPFIGNCVGADNHRSFIAFLISGLFSTIYISIVSAHAGLHVWPPLTYSIGHIHGTTSENLAWRIVKETIFAFLRSVLLLSTRGFILVYLFIASVSMMIGLSALLWQQLRFIYEGETYLSRLSSQAHNGDGNKDCQNVVRFFGFPYSVQRFLPKFLATQKKRHIKGNTHDL
;
A
#
# COMPACT_ATOMS: atom_id res chain seq x y z
N MET A 1 5.61 -3.82 84.63
CA MET A 1 6.72 -3.91 83.68
C MET A 1 6.12 -4.06 82.33
N SER A 2 6.00 -2.96 81.59
CA SER A 2 5.45 -2.92 80.22
C SER A 2 6.62 -2.64 79.26
N MET A 3 6.93 -3.57 78.38
CA MET A 3 7.94 -3.41 77.32
C MET A 3 7.25 -2.78 76.12
N ALA A 4 7.61 -1.53 75.83
CA ALA A 4 7.25 -0.87 74.55
C ALA A 4 8.21 -1.34 73.47
N SER A 5 7.66 -2.04 72.46
CA SER A 5 8.35 -2.41 71.19
C SER A 5 8.33 -1.21 70.31
N SER A 6 9.48 -0.57 70.07
CA SER A 6 9.65 0.50 69.05
C SER A 6 9.82 -0.14 67.68
N THR A 7 8.79 -0.10 66.87
CA THR A 7 8.87 -0.43 65.41
C THR A 7 9.65 0.67 64.71
N GLN A 8 10.90 0.41 64.33
CA GLN A 8 11.73 1.28 63.49
C GLN A 8 11.23 1.13 62.05
N GLU A 9 10.51 2.11 61.53
CA GLU A 9 10.20 2.22 60.12
C GLU A 9 11.49 2.47 59.33
N GLN A 10 11.94 1.46 58.61
CA GLN A 10 13.04 1.60 57.63
C GLN A 10 12.49 2.28 56.35
N TYR A 11 12.74 3.58 56.24
CA TYR A 11 12.55 4.31 54.97
C TYR A 11 13.64 3.87 53.99
N VAL A 12 13.28 3.08 52.97
CA VAL A 12 14.15 2.83 51.85
C VAL A 12 14.14 4.10 50.98
N THR A 13 15.09 4.97 51.15
CA THR A 13 15.38 6.06 50.21
C THR A 13 15.94 5.44 48.96
N VAL A 14 15.07 5.19 47.93
CA VAL A 14 15.52 4.90 46.58
C VAL A 14 16.18 6.19 46.06
N ALA A 15 17.51 6.23 46.04
CA ALA A 15 18.26 7.25 45.35
C ALA A 15 17.93 7.18 43.85
N THR A 16 16.96 7.95 43.40
CA THR A 16 16.69 8.13 41.97
C THR A 16 17.85 8.92 41.39
N GLU A 17 18.80 8.27 40.73
CA GLU A 17 19.79 8.93 39.92
C GLU A 17 19.05 9.74 38.84
N ASN A 18 18.95 11.04 39.01
CA ASN A 18 18.35 11.92 38.03
C ASN A 18 19.33 12.12 36.88
N TYR A 19 18.87 11.80 35.66
CA TYR A 19 19.63 11.98 34.44
C TYR A 19 19.24 13.29 33.75
N GLU A 20 20.21 14.12 33.42
CA GLU A 20 19.98 15.37 32.70
C GLU A 20 19.86 15.12 31.21
N ALA A 21 18.75 15.52 30.61
CA ALA A 21 18.46 15.38 29.18
C ALA A 21 18.02 16.71 28.59
N THR A 22 18.40 16.98 27.35
CA THR A 22 18.02 18.19 26.62
C THR A 22 16.94 17.89 25.60
N CYS A 23 15.85 18.66 25.61
CA CYS A 23 14.82 18.56 24.57
C CYS A 23 15.37 19.05 23.24
N TRP A 24 15.25 18.21 22.19
CA TRP A 24 15.70 18.59 20.85
C TRP A 24 14.89 19.77 20.26
N GLY A 25 13.63 19.93 20.68
CA GLY A 25 12.71 20.95 20.16
C GLY A 25 13.00 22.37 20.72
N CYS A 26 12.95 22.58 21.99
CA CYS A 26 13.10 23.89 22.62
C CYS A 26 14.43 24.09 23.38
N GLY A 27 15.29 23.09 23.43
CA GLY A 27 16.59 23.17 24.13
C GLY A 27 16.50 23.13 25.64
N LEU A 28 15.30 22.96 26.23
CA LEU A 28 15.11 22.92 27.68
C LEU A 28 15.83 21.70 28.28
N ARG A 29 16.58 21.91 29.35
CA ARG A 29 17.20 20.84 30.14
C ARG A 29 16.19 20.32 31.14
N LEU A 30 16.02 18.99 31.15
CA LEU A 30 15.07 18.29 31.99
C LEU A 30 15.78 17.24 32.83
N LEU A 31 15.39 17.11 34.07
CA LEU A 31 15.83 16.03 34.95
C LEU A 31 14.86 14.86 34.78
N LEU A 32 15.36 13.73 34.28
CA LEU A 32 14.58 12.54 34.01
C LEU A 32 14.98 11.40 34.95
N PRO A 33 14.06 10.47 35.28
CA PRO A 33 14.41 9.21 35.91
C PRO A 33 15.40 8.42 35.04
N SER A 34 16.35 7.74 35.65
CA SER A 34 17.48 7.05 35.01
C SER A 34 17.14 6.10 33.85
N HIS A 35 15.87 5.70 33.68
CA HIS A 35 15.42 4.72 32.68
C HIS A 35 14.53 5.32 31.57
N ALA A 36 14.31 6.61 31.53
CA ALA A 36 13.46 7.23 30.53
C ALA A 36 14.21 7.42 29.18
N SER A 37 14.25 6.38 28.36
CA SER A 37 14.82 6.44 27.00
C SER A 37 14.03 7.36 26.06
N VAL A 38 12.72 7.55 26.32
CA VAL A 38 11.81 8.40 25.55
C VAL A 38 11.03 9.28 26.48
N PHE A 39 10.99 10.59 26.21
CA PHE A 39 10.19 11.54 27.00
C PHE A 39 9.51 12.58 26.10
N LYS A 40 8.38 13.12 26.57
CA LYS A 40 7.67 14.23 25.95
C LYS A 40 7.98 15.52 26.73
N CYS A 41 8.42 16.55 26.03
CA CYS A 41 8.69 17.85 26.64
C CYS A 41 7.37 18.53 27.07
N GLY A 42 7.26 18.90 28.34
CA GLY A 42 6.08 19.60 28.87
C GLY A 42 5.89 21.02 28.33
N TRP A 43 6.93 21.65 27.77
CA TRP A 43 6.85 22.98 27.19
C TRP A 43 6.41 22.96 25.71
N CYS A 44 7.20 22.37 24.84
CA CYS A 44 6.94 22.40 23.38
C CYS A 44 6.16 21.20 22.82
N GLY A 45 5.91 20.19 23.64
CA GLY A 45 5.21 18.96 23.21
C GLY A 45 6.07 17.97 22.43
N ALA A 46 7.32 18.29 22.12
CA ALA A 46 8.22 17.42 21.34
C ALA A 46 8.58 16.13 22.08
N ILE A 47 8.58 15.01 21.36
CA ILE A 47 8.98 13.69 21.88
C ILE A 47 10.46 13.47 21.55
N THR A 48 11.29 13.31 22.58
CA THR A 48 12.73 13.05 22.48
C THR A 48 13.00 11.57 22.75
N ASN A 49 13.72 10.91 21.84
CA ASN A 49 14.24 9.55 22.02
C ASN A 49 15.77 9.63 22.09
N GLN A 50 16.38 9.15 23.16
CA GLN A 50 17.83 9.21 23.39
C GLN A 50 18.59 8.04 22.79
N SER A 51 17.92 7.01 22.28
CA SER A 51 18.58 5.85 21.69
C SER A 51 19.43 6.27 20.49
N LYS A 52 20.73 6.00 20.53
CA LYS A 52 21.65 6.19 19.39
C LYS A 52 21.33 5.17 18.33
N GLN A 53 20.84 5.63 17.17
CA GLN A 53 20.63 4.78 16.00
C GLN A 53 21.71 5.08 14.95
N THR A 54 22.46 4.05 14.57
CA THR A 54 23.52 4.16 13.53
C THR A 54 22.92 3.87 12.16
N CYS A 55 23.33 4.67 11.15
CA CYS A 55 22.89 4.45 9.76
C CYS A 55 23.77 3.39 9.09
N ASP A 56 23.19 2.26 8.72
CA ASP A 56 23.83 1.24 7.88
C ASP A 56 23.83 1.66 6.40
N LYS A 57 24.90 2.32 5.97
CA LYS A 57 25.06 2.79 4.58
C LYS A 57 25.19 1.66 3.56
N GLN A 58 25.76 0.52 3.94
CA GLN A 58 25.94 -0.62 3.05
C GLN A 58 24.63 -1.35 2.83
N GLY A 59 23.86 -1.62 3.87
CA GLY A 59 22.55 -2.22 3.76
C GLY A 59 21.57 -1.35 2.97
N LEU A 60 21.71 -0.02 3.05
CA LEU A 60 20.89 0.91 2.24
C LEU A 60 21.16 0.76 0.73
N ARG A 61 22.42 0.58 0.31
CA ARG A 61 22.77 0.39 -1.12
C ARG A 61 22.18 -0.90 -1.68
N TRP A 62 22.31 -2.02 -0.94
CA TRP A 62 21.76 -3.31 -1.35
C TRP A 62 20.23 -3.29 -1.45
N ARG A 63 19.53 -2.67 -0.50
CA ARG A 63 18.07 -2.51 -0.55
C ARG A 63 17.64 -1.72 -1.78
N ARG A 64 18.29 -0.57 -2.05
CA ARG A 64 17.99 0.24 -3.25
C ARG A 64 18.29 -0.51 -4.55
N LEU A 65 19.33 -1.33 -4.60
CA LEU A 65 19.62 -2.17 -5.76
C LEU A 65 18.50 -3.20 -5.95
N GLY A 66 18.09 -3.89 -4.89
CA GLY A 66 16.99 -4.85 -4.94
C GLY A 66 15.68 -4.20 -5.43
N ASP A 67 15.33 -3.02 -4.89
CA ASP A 67 14.14 -2.26 -5.32
C ASP A 67 14.21 -1.90 -6.81
N ARG A 68 15.38 -1.48 -7.32
CA ARG A 68 15.57 -1.18 -8.74
C ARG A 68 15.44 -2.42 -9.62
N CYS A 69 15.99 -3.56 -9.20
CA CYS A 69 15.83 -4.83 -9.92
C CYS A 69 14.35 -5.24 -10.00
N ILE A 70 13.63 -5.19 -8.89
CA ILE A 70 12.20 -5.51 -8.86
C ILE A 70 11.40 -4.55 -9.76
N LEU A 71 11.66 -3.24 -9.67
CA LEU A 71 11.03 -2.23 -10.53
C LEU A 71 11.27 -2.52 -12.02
N THR A 72 12.52 -2.88 -12.40
CA THR A 72 12.88 -3.22 -13.79
C THR A 72 12.13 -4.47 -14.24
N ILE A 73 12.04 -5.51 -13.40
CA ILE A 73 11.27 -6.73 -13.70
C ILE A 73 9.80 -6.40 -13.92
N VAL A 74 9.20 -5.57 -13.05
CA VAL A 74 7.80 -5.14 -13.19
C VAL A 74 7.57 -4.35 -14.48
N LEU A 75 8.49 -3.45 -14.85
CA LEU A 75 8.41 -2.70 -16.10
C LEU A 75 8.46 -3.61 -17.32
N ILE A 76 9.42 -4.55 -17.36
CA ILE A 76 9.56 -5.53 -18.44
C ILE A 76 8.28 -6.38 -18.54
N PHE A 77 7.76 -6.82 -17.40
CA PHE A 77 6.53 -7.62 -17.34
C PHE A 77 5.31 -6.83 -17.84
N MET A 78 5.16 -5.56 -17.43
CA MET A 78 4.10 -4.69 -17.96
C MET A 78 4.20 -4.50 -19.48
N LEU A 79 5.38 -4.24 -20.00
CA LEU A 79 5.61 -4.11 -21.43
C LEU A 79 5.31 -5.41 -22.17
N PHE A 80 5.70 -6.55 -21.60
CA PHE A 80 5.37 -7.87 -22.15
C PHE A 80 3.85 -8.11 -22.19
N LEU A 81 3.10 -7.77 -21.13
CA LEU A 81 1.64 -7.90 -21.13
C LEU A 81 0.99 -7.02 -22.21
N ILE A 82 1.49 -5.79 -22.42
CA ILE A 82 0.95 -4.87 -23.42
C ILE A 82 1.30 -5.35 -24.83
N PHE A 83 2.58 -5.48 -25.16
CA PHE A 83 3.02 -5.79 -26.52
C PHE A 83 2.76 -7.25 -26.90
N GLY A 84 3.05 -8.18 -26.01
CA GLY A 84 2.77 -9.60 -26.20
C GLY A 84 1.27 -9.88 -26.30
N GLY A 85 0.47 -9.15 -25.48
CA GLY A 85 -0.99 -9.21 -25.53
C GLY A 85 -1.53 -8.74 -26.88
N VAL A 86 -1.13 -7.54 -27.33
CA VAL A 86 -1.54 -7.02 -28.65
C VAL A 86 -1.13 -7.97 -29.76
N TRP A 87 0.12 -8.47 -29.77
CA TRP A 87 0.61 -9.40 -30.79
C TRP A 87 -0.19 -10.72 -30.80
N ALA A 88 -0.48 -11.29 -29.64
CA ALA A 88 -1.16 -12.57 -29.53
C ALA A 88 -2.64 -12.49 -29.97
N VAL A 89 -3.33 -11.39 -29.66
CA VAL A 89 -4.76 -11.21 -29.97
C VAL A 89 -5.02 -10.54 -31.32
N TYR A 90 -3.98 -9.96 -31.96
CA TYR A 90 -4.11 -9.17 -33.19
C TYR A 90 -4.97 -9.79 -34.29
N PRO A 91 -4.78 -11.07 -34.69
CA PRO A 91 -5.55 -11.65 -35.81
C PRO A 91 -7.02 -11.87 -35.50
N VAL A 92 -7.40 -11.94 -34.22
CA VAL A 92 -8.78 -12.21 -33.79
C VAL A 92 -9.54 -10.93 -33.46
N VAL A 93 -8.89 -9.98 -32.81
CA VAL A 93 -9.54 -8.81 -32.18
C VAL A 93 -9.31 -7.53 -32.99
N TYR A 94 -8.11 -7.32 -33.54
CA TYR A 94 -7.71 -6.08 -34.20
C TYR A 94 -7.85 -6.12 -35.72
N SER A 95 -8.96 -6.65 -36.24
CA SER A 95 -9.28 -6.52 -37.65
C SER A 95 -9.65 -5.07 -38.01
N ILE A 96 -9.52 -4.68 -39.28
CA ILE A 96 -9.96 -3.35 -39.79
C ILE A 96 -11.50 -3.35 -39.85
N SER A 97 -12.11 -3.28 -38.67
CA SER A 97 -13.56 -3.24 -38.47
C SER A 97 -13.86 -2.27 -37.33
N PHE A 98 -15.12 -1.88 -37.20
CA PHE A 98 -15.57 -1.04 -36.08
C PHE A 98 -15.14 -1.64 -34.71
N PHE A 99 -15.28 -2.96 -34.53
CA PHE A 99 -14.86 -3.65 -33.30
C PHE A 99 -13.35 -3.58 -33.08
N GLY A 100 -12.54 -3.74 -34.13
CA GLY A 100 -11.08 -3.63 -34.02
C GLY A 100 -10.64 -2.24 -33.61
N ILE A 101 -11.25 -1.19 -34.15
CA ILE A 101 -11.00 0.21 -33.77
C ILE A 101 -11.40 0.42 -32.30
N PHE A 102 -12.56 -0.05 -31.90
CA PHE A 102 -13.05 0.05 -30.51
C PHE A 102 -12.08 -0.60 -29.52
N HIS A 103 -11.64 -1.84 -29.79
CA HIS A 103 -10.66 -2.53 -28.96
C HIS A 103 -9.30 -1.84 -28.94
N SER A 104 -8.87 -1.25 -30.06
CA SER A 104 -7.63 -0.46 -30.13
C SER A 104 -7.68 0.76 -29.22
N VAL A 105 -8.78 1.52 -29.24
CA VAL A 105 -8.98 2.70 -28.38
C VAL A 105 -8.96 2.30 -26.92
N ILE A 106 -9.66 1.21 -26.51
CA ILE A 106 -9.64 0.74 -25.13
C ILE A 106 -8.22 0.35 -24.72
N THR A 107 -7.52 -0.42 -25.56
CA THR A 107 -6.17 -0.90 -25.26
C THR A 107 -5.20 0.26 -25.04
N VAL A 108 -5.20 1.25 -25.93
CA VAL A 108 -4.34 2.44 -25.83
C VAL A 108 -4.70 3.25 -24.58
N THR A 109 -5.97 3.45 -24.32
CA THR A 109 -6.42 4.22 -23.13
C THR A 109 -5.98 3.54 -21.83
N LEU A 110 -6.20 2.24 -21.71
CA LEU A 110 -5.80 1.47 -20.52
C LEU A 110 -4.27 1.42 -20.38
N ALA A 111 -3.53 1.23 -21.47
CA ALA A 111 -2.07 1.22 -21.46
C ALA A 111 -1.52 2.59 -21.01
N VAL A 112 -1.99 3.69 -21.57
CA VAL A 112 -1.57 5.04 -21.18
C VAL A 112 -1.93 5.33 -19.72
N ALA A 113 -3.15 5.02 -19.29
CA ALA A 113 -3.58 5.22 -17.91
C ALA A 113 -2.71 4.43 -16.91
N THR A 114 -2.42 3.16 -17.21
CA THR A 114 -1.63 2.30 -16.34
C THR A 114 -0.16 2.73 -16.30
N ILE A 115 0.46 3.00 -17.45
CA ILE A 115 1.87 3.42 -17.53
C ILE A 115 2.06 4.79 -16.86
N SER A 116 1.17 5.76 -17.11
CA SER A 116 1.28 7.10 -16.53
C SER A 116 1.09 7.10 -15.01
N SER A 117 0.07 6.41 -14.51
CA SER A 117 -0.19 6.30 -13.07
C SER A 117 0.91 5.51 -12.34
N PHE A 118 1.45 4.45 -12.95
CA PHE A 118 2.61 3.73 -12.47
C PHE A 118 3.84 4.64 -12.38
N SER A 119 4.15 5.36 -13.47
CA SER A 119 5.29 6.27 -13.53
C SER A 119 5.19 7.38 -12.48
N LEU A 120 4.01 7.97 -12.31
CA LEU A 120 3.77 8.96 -11.25
C LEU A 120 3.96 8.37 -9.86
N SER A 121 3.57 7.12 -9.63
CA SER A 121 3.76 6.45 -8.34
C SER A 121 5.22 6.12 -8.07
N ALA A 122 5.96 5.65 -9.09
CA ALA A 122 7.34 5.22 -8.98
C ALA A 122 8.34 6.38 -8.88
N PHE A 123 8.15 7.43 -9.70
CA PHE A 123 9.17 8.48 -9.88
C PHE A 123 8.84 9.81 -9.20
N ARG A 124 7.57 10.05 -8.82
CA ARG A 124 7.22 11.23 -8.02
C ARG A 124 7.71 11.07 -6.58
N CYS A 125 8.11 12.17 -5.95
CA CYS A 125 8.44 12.17 -4.53
C CYS A 125 7.24 11.69 -3.71
N ALA A 126 7.49 10.82 -2.73
CA ALA A 126 6.43 10.32 -1.84
C ALA A 126 5.95 11.33 -0.80
N GLY A 127 6.62 12.48 -0.69
CA GLY A 127 6.37 13.54 0.28
C GLY A 127 7.53 13.70 1.26
N THR A 128 8.01 14.92 1.39
CA THR A 128 9.04 15.26 2.36
C THR A 128 8.41 16.02 3.54
N PRO A 129 8.79 15.71 4.80
CA PRO A 129 8.33 16.51 5.92
C PRO A 129 8.85 17.95 5.81
N PRO A 130 8.13 18.93 6.38
CA PRO A 130 8.57 20.31 6.39
C PRO A 130 9.95 20.43 7.05
N ASN A 131 10.81 21.28 6.50
CA ASN A 131 12.13 21.55 7.06
C ASN A 131 11.97 22.51 8.25
N LEU A 132 12.01 21.96 9.45
CA LEU A 132 12.24 22.75 10.66
C LEU A 132 13.76 22.87 10.83
N VAL A 133 14.28 24.08 10.83
CA VAL A 133 15.72 24.33 10.98
C VAL A 133 16.10 24.05 12.44
N TRP A 134 17.09 23.18 12.65
CA TRP A 134 17.68 22.94 13.97
C TRP A 134 18.30 24.26 14.46
N GLY A 135 17.92 24.70 15.67
CA GLY A 135 18.44 25.92 16.26
C GLY A 135 17.50 27.15 16.20
N SER A 136 16.36 27.08 15.52
CA SER A 136 15.32 28.11 15.59
C SER A 136 14.49 28.08 16.90
N TYR A 137 14.98 27.38 17.92
CA TYR A 137 14.32 26.97 19.14
C TYR A 137 13.98 28.10 20.13
N PRO A 138 14.68 29.24 20.18
CA PRO A 138 14.27 30.32 21.07
C PRO A 138 12.89 30.90 20.77
N THR A 139 12.38 30.61 19.56
CA THR A 139 11.08 31.09 19.08
C THR A 139 9.95 30.04 19.15
N VAL A 140 10.24 28.80 19.61
CA VAL A 140 9.21 27.76 19.74
C VAL A 140 8.30 28.08 20.93
N ALA A 141 7.03 28.32 20.64
CA ALA A 141 6.01 28.59 21.65
C ALA A 141 5.55 27.31 22.38
N ASN A 142 4.76 27.47 23.41
CA ASN A 142 4.19 26.35 24.15
C ASN A 142 3.28 25.52 23.24
N GLY A 143 3.61 24.24 23.10
CA GLY A 143 2.82 23.28 22.30
C GLY A 143 3.06 23.27 20.78
N ASP A 144 3.92 24.15 20.23
CA ASP A 144 4.17 24.26 18.79
C ASP A 144 4.66 22.96 18.14
N LEU A 145 5.36 22.11 18.89
CA LEU A 145 5.89 20.83 18.43
C LEU A 145 5.13 19.63 19.02
N GLU A 146 3.84 19.81 19.27
CA GLU A 146 3.01 18.75 19.83
C GLU A 146 3.09 17.47 19.00
N ASN A 147 3.52 16.38 19.65
CA ASN A 147 3.74 15.06 19.05
C ASN A 147 4.81 14.99 17.94
N TYR A 148 5.61 16.04 17.73
CA TYR A 148 6.78 15.93 16.86
C TYR A 148 7.85 15.05 17.50
N THR A 149 8.52 14.24 16.68
CA THR A 149 9.66 13.40 17.08
C THR A 149 10.91 13.80 16.30
N PHE A 150 12.05 13.24 16.65
CA PHE A 150 13.31 13.50 15.94
C PHE A 150 13.82 12.24 15.22
N CYS A 151 14.25 12.39 13.99
CA CYS A 151 14.87 11.30 13.22
C CYS A 151 16.39 11.37 13.34
N HIS A 152 17.00 10.44 14.08
CA HIS A 152 18.46 10.38 14.23
C HIS A 152 19.18 10.00 12.91
N TYR A 153 18.53 9.25 12.01
CA TYR A 153 19.11 8.90 10.71
C TYR A 153 19.21 10.10 9.76
N CYS A 154 18.20 10.95 9.75
CA CYS A 154 18.14 12.13 8.88
C CYS A 154 18.60 13.41 9.59
N SER A 155 18.81 13.35 10.92
CA SER A 155 19.10 14.51 11.79
C SER A 155 18.08 15.65 11.58
N LYS A 156 16.79 15.31 11.51
CA LYS A 156 15.70 16.25 11.23
C LYS A 156 14.47 15.95 12.09
N PRO A 157 13.69 16.98 12.45
CA PRO A 157 12.39 16.82 13.07
C PRO A 157 11.42 16.03 12.18
N LYS A 158 10.55 15.23 12.79
CA LYS A 158 9.48 14.50 12.13
C LYS A 158 8.14 14.99 12.66
N SER A 159 7.29 15.50 11.80
CA SER A 159 5.89 15.77 12.11
C SER A 159 5.13 14.48 12.45
N PRO A 160 3.98 14.55 13.10
CA PRO A 160 3.08 13.40 13.26
C PRO A 160 2.85 12.69 11.94
N ARG A 161 2.74 11.34 11.97
CA ARG A 161 2.58 10.47 10.79
C ARG A 161 3.76 10.46 9.80
N THR A 162 4.90 11.08 10.15
CA THR A 162 6.15 11.00 9.37
C THR A 162 7.00 9.82 9.84
N HIS A 163 7.39 8.95 8.94
CA HIS A 163 8.23 7.79 9.24
C HIS A 163 9.52 7.78 8.42
N HIS A 164 10.62 7.29 9.03
CA HIS A 164 11.88 7.09 8.32
C HIS A 164 11.85 5.76 7.57
N CYS A 165 11.96 5.81 6.26
CA CYS A 165 12.09 4.60 5.45
C CYS A 165 13.56 4.14 5.39
N ARG A 166 13.83 2.92 5.86
CA ARG A 166 15.17 2.34 5.83
C ARG A 166 15.64 1.99 4.41
N SER A 167 14.74 1.65 3.48
CA SER A 167 15.08 1.35 2.08
C SER A 167 15.34 2.63 1.27
N CYS A 168 14.54 3.68 1.46
CA CYS A 168 14.75 4.97 0.80
C CYS A 168 15.81 5.84 1.48
N GLY A 169 16.14 5.59 2.77
CA GLY A 169 17.08 6.37 3.57
C GLY A 169 16.62 7.81 3.83
N LYS A 170 15.32 8.06 3.84
CA LYS A 170 14.73 9.40 4.05
C LYS A 170 13.42 9.33 4.84
N CYS A 171 13.03 10.44 5.46
CA CYS A 171 11.73 10.59 6.10
C CYS A 171 10.66 10.91 5.06
N ILE A 172 9.50 10.27 5.18
CA ILE A 172 8.35 10.42 4.30
C ILE A 172 7.16 10.90 5.13
N LEU A 173 6.52 11.97 4.66
CA LEU A 173 5.31 12.53 5.25
C LEU A 173 4.10 11.63 4.94
N ASP A 174 3.24 11.41 5.94
CA ASP A 174 2.07 10.52 5.84
C ASP A 174 2.42 9.18 5.17
N MET A 175 3.52 8.58 5.61
CA MET A 175 4.02 7.34 5.03
C MET A 175 3.01 6.21 5.23
N ASP A 176 2.55 5.62 4.13
CA ASP A 176 1.74 4.40 4.16
C ASP A 176 2.65 3.17 4.26
N HIS A 177 3.47 2.92 3.25
CA HIS A 177 4.45 1.84 3.23
C HIS A 177 5.57 2.11 2.23
N HIS A 178 6.63 1.30 2.27
CA HIS A 178 7.61 1.20 1.20
C HIS A 178 7.20 0.08 0.24
N CYS A 179 7.06 0.38 -1.05
CA CYS A 179 6.63 -0.58 -2.06
C CYS A 179 7.80 -0.92 -3.02
N PRO A 180 8.37 -2.14 -2.94
CA PRO A 180 9.46 -2.55 -3.82
C PRO A 180 9.04 -2.62 -5.29
N PHE A 181 7.76 -2.91 -5.58
CA PHE A 181 7.24 -3.02 -6.95
C PHE A 181 7.25 -1.70 -7.73
N ILE A 182 7.12 -0.57 -7.04
CA ILE A 182 7.28 0.76 -7.63
C ILE A 182 8.66 1.37 -7.33
N GLY A 183 9.51 0.67 -6.55
CA GLY A 183 10.84 1.15 -6.14
C GLY A 183 10.82 2.43 -5.30
N ASN A 184 9.69 2.75 -4.66
CA ASN A 184 9.46 4.00 -3.93
C ASN A 184 8.57 3.77 -2.70
N CYS A 185 8.55 4.76 -1.81
CA CYS A 185 7.52 4.81 -0.77
C CYS A 185 6.20 5.33 -1.32
N VAL A 186 5.10 4.90 -0.70
CA VAL A 186 3.78 5.51 -0.83
C VAL A 186 3.58 6.44 0.35
N GLY A 187 3.29 7.72 0.07
CA GLY A 187 3.13 8.76 1.08
C GLY A 187 2.33 9.95 0.53
N ALA A 188 2.34 11.08 1.25
CA ALA A 188 1.45 12.22 1.02
C ALA A 188 1.31 12.65 -0.46
N ASP A 189 2.44 12.69 -1.21
CA ASP A 189 2.44 13.30 -2.53
C ASP A 189 2.17 12.34 -3.69
N ASN A 190 2.37 11.01 -3.50
CA ASN A 190 2.17 10.02 -4.56
C ASN A 190 1.09 8.99 -4.25
N HIS A 191 0.46 9.00 -3.07
CA HIS A 191 -0.53 8.00 -2.69
C HIS A 191 -1.74 7.98 -3.64
N ARG A 192 -2.23 9.16 -4.08
CA ARG A 192 -3.32 9.24 -5.08
C ARG A 192 -2.94 8.60 -6.42
N SER A 193 -1.70 8.82 -6.88
CA SER A 193 -1.18 8.19 -8.10
C SER A 193 -1.09 6.68 -7.94
N PHE A 194 -0.71 6.20 -6.75
CA PHE A 194 -0.68 4.78 -6.43
C PHE A 194 -2.07 4.14 -6.48
N ILE A 195 -3.10 4.79 -5.92
CA ILE A 195 -4.49 4.32 -6.04
C ILE A 195 -4.94 4.32 -7.51
N ALA A 196 -4.63 5.37 -8.26
CA ALA A 196 -4.94 5.43 -9.70
C ALA A 196 -4.26 4.29 -10.48
N PHE A 197 -3.02 3.93 -10.12
CA PHE A 197 -2.32 2.78 -10.70
C PHE A 197 -3.03 1.46 -10.36
N LEU A 198 -3.46 1.25 -9.11
CA LEU A 198 -4.20 0.04 -8.73
C LEU A 198 -5.51 -0.09 -9.49
N ILE A 199 -6.26 1.01 -9.64
CA ILE A 199 -7.53 1.05 -10.38
C ILE A 199 -7.30 0.77 -11.86
N SER A 200 -6.38 1.49 -12.51
CA SER A 200 -6.09 1.32 -13.94
C SER A 200 -5.52 -0.07 -14.25
N GLY A 201 -4.65 -0.58 -13.37
CA GLY A 201 -4.11 -1.94 -13.47
C GLY A 201 -5.19 -3.01 -13.33
N LEU A 202 -6.14 -2.84 -12.40
CA LEU A 202 -7.27 -3.74 -12.24
C LEU A 202 -8.15 -3.79 -13.50
N PHE A 203 -8.53 -2.64 -14.06
CA PHE A 203 -9.30 -2.59 -15.31
C PHE A 203 -8.52 -3.19 -16.48
N SER A 204 -7.21 -2.93 -16.57
CA SER A 204 -6.35 -3.53 -17.59
C SER A 204 -6.28 -5.04 -17.49
N THR A 205 -6.15 -5.61 -16.28
CA THR A 205 -6.09 -7.07 -16.09
C THR A 205 -7.43 -7.74 -16.37
N ILE A 206 -8.56 -7.11 -16.02
CA ILE A 206 -9.89 -7.59 -16.39
C ILE A 206 -10.03 -7.62 -17.93
N TYR A 207 -9.67 -6.54 -18.60
CA TYR A 207 -9.74 -6.45 -20.06
C TYR A 207 -8.86 -7.51 -20.74
N ILE A 208 -7.59 -7.65 -20.31
CA ILE A 208 -6.68 -8.67 -20.84
C ILE A 208 -7.22 -10.08 -20.62
N SER A 209 -7.81 -10.38 -19.44
CA SER A 209 -8.39 -11.72 -19.18
C SER A 209 -9.52 -12.04 -20.15
N ILE A 210 -10.44 -11.10 -20.38
CA ILE A 210 -11.58 -11.29 -21.29
C ILE A 210 -11.09 -11.51 -22.74
N VAL A 211 -10.20 -10.62 -23.19
CA VAL A 211 -9.72 -10.64 -24.58
C VAL A 211 -8.83 -11.85 -24.87
N SER A 212 -7.97 -12.23 -23.91
CA SER A 212 -7.11 -13.42 -24.05
C SER A 212 -7.92 -14.71 -24.00
N ALA A 213 -8.96 -14.80 -23.17
CA ALA A 213 -9.88 -15.94 -23.16
C ALA A 213 -10.62 -16.05 -24.50
N HIS A 214 -11.20 -14.95 -25.01
CA HIS A 214 -11.88 -14.92 -26.29
C HIS A 214 -10.96 -15.35 -27.44
N ALA A 215 -9.79 -14.73 -27.58
CA ALA A 215 -8.83 -15.08 -28.61
C ALA A 215 -8.30 -16.53 -28.43
N GLY A 216 -8.11 -16.97 -27.20
CA GLY A 216 -7.70 -18.33 -26.87
C GLY A 216 -8.68 -19.38 -27.39
N LEU A 217 -9.98 -19.15 -27.19
CA LEU A 217 -11.01 -20.05 -27.70
C LEU A 217 -10.99 -20.17 -29.25
N HIS A 218 -10.69 -19.10 -29.98
CA HIS A 218 -10.57 -19.10 -31.44
C HIS A 218 -9.30 -19.80 -31.96
N VAL A 219 -8.22 -19.79 -31.19
CA VAL A 219 -6.92 -20.37 -31.58
C VAL A 219 -6.75 -21.79 -31.04
N TRP A 220 -7.63 -22.24 -30.14
CA TRP A 220 -7.54 -23.54 -29.50
C TRP A 220 -7.71 -24.65 -30.52
N PRO A 221 -6.80 -25.66 -30.61
CA PRO A 221 -6.95 -26.80 -31.50
C PRO A 221 -8.20 -27.62 -31.17
N PRO A 222 -8.90 -28.18 -32.19
CA PRO A 222 -10.09 -28.98 -31.95
C PRO A 222 -9.76 -30.23 -31.11
N LEU A 223 -10.68 -30.60 -30.24
CA LEU A 223 -10.56 -31.80 -29.42
C LEU A 223 -10.79 -33.03 -30.34
N THR A 224 -9.77 -33.83 -30.52
CA THR A 224 -9.87 -35.09 -31.30
C THR A 224 -10.08 -36.28 -30.38
N TYR A 225 -11.25 -36.88 -30.44
CA TYR A 225 -11.61 -38.08 -29.69
C TYR A 225 -11.30 -39.34 -30.46
N SER A 226 -10.72 -40.35 -29.81
CA SER A 226 -10.52 -41.67 -30.42
C SER A 226 -11.74 -42.56 -30.18
N ILE A 227 -12.67 -42.57 -31.15
CA ILE A 227 -13.96 -43.27 -31.06
C ILE A 227 -13.77 -44.78 -30.77
N GLY A 228 -12.68 -45.41 -31.26
CA GLY A 228 -12.36 -46.80 -31.00
C GLY A 228 -12.17 -47.18 -29.54
N HIS A 229 -11.72 -46.24 -28.69
CA HIS A 229 -11.56 -46.47 -27.25
C HIS A 229 -12.87 -46.36 -26.45
N ILE A 230 -13.90 -45.72 -27.01
CA ILE A 230 -15.21 -45.58 -26.35
C ILE A 230 -16.05 -46.86 -26.53
N HIS A 231 -15.91 -47.59 -27.64
CA HIS A 231 -16.69 -48.79 -28.00
C HIS A 231 -16.03 -50.14 -27.63
N GLY A 232 -14.89 -50.17 -26.94
CA GLY A 232 -14.21 -51.41 -26.56
C GLY A 232 -14.97 -52.20 -25.48
N THR A 233 -14.85 -53.55 -25.56
CA THR A 233 -15.54 -54.56 -24.72
C THR A 233 -14.98 -54.74 -23.30
N THR A 234 -14.37 -53.71 -22.70
CA THR A 234 -13.78 -53.80 -21.37
C THR A 234 -14.78 -53.46 -20.26
N SER A 235 -14.66 -54.17 -19.13
CA SER A 235 -15.51 -54.08 -17.94
C SER A 235 -15.49 -52.73 -17.19
N GLU A 236 -14.85 -51.67 -17.72
CA GLU A 236 -14.79 -50.38 -17.10
C GLU A 236 -16.10 -49.59 -17.26
N ASN A 237 -16.49 -48.84 -16.25
CA ASN A 237 -17.65 -47.93 -16.27
C ASN A 237 -17.56 -46.96 -17.44
N LEU A 238 -18.60 -46.86 -18.27
CA LEU A 238 -18.69 -45.96 -19.42
C LEU A 238 -18.34 -44.51 -19.06
N ALA A 239 -18.80 -44.01 -17.90
CA ALA A 239 -18.51 -42.66 -17.42
C ALA A 239 -17.00 -42.45 -17.23
N TRP A 240 -16.29 -43.40 -16.65
CA TRP A 240 -14.83 -43.31 -16.43
C TRP A 240 -14.06 -43.32 -17.76
N ARG A 241 -14.51 -44.08 -18.74
CA ARG A 241 -13.91 -44.13 -20.09
C ARG A 241 -14.08 -42.79 -20.81
N ILE A 242 -15.25 -42.16 -20.73
CA ILE A 242 -15.51 -40.82 -21.29
C ILE A 242 -14.59 -39.79 -20.64
N VAL A 243 -14.48 -39.78 -19.32
CA VAL A 243 -13.59 -38.85 -18.57
C VAL A 243 -12.14 -39.05 -19.02
N LYS A 244 -11.66 -40.28 -19.07
CA LYS A 244 -10.28 -40.62 -19.47
C LYS A 244 -10.00 -40.17 -20.92
N GLU A 245 -10.87 -40.43 -21.86
CA GLU A 245 -10.70 -40.02 -23.26
C GLU A 245 -10.79 -38.51 -23.43
N THR A 246 -11.65 -37.83 -22.65
CA THR A 246 -11.73 -36.38 -22.65
C THR A 246 -10.44 -35.75 -22.15
N ILE A 247 -9.84 -36.30 -21.07
CA ILE A 247 -8.54 -35.85 -20.56
C ILE A 247 -7.45 -36.07 -21.61
N PHE A 248 -7.41 -37.24 -22.27
CA PHE A 248 -6.42 -37.50 -23.32
C PHE A 248 -6.59 -36.59 -24.53
N ALA A 249 -7.82 -36.35 -24.98
CA ALA A 249 -8.12 -35.45 -26.07
C ALA A 249 -7.69 -34.03 -25.73
N PHE A 250 -7.94 -33.58 -24.49
CA PHE A 250 -7.47 -32.28 -23.98
C PHE A 250 -5.94 -32.18 -23.95
N LEU A 251 -5.25 -33.20 -23.42
CA LEU A 251 -3.78 -33.21 -23.37
C LEU A 251 -3.16 -33.16 -24.76
N ARG A 252 -3.72 -33.93 -25.73
CA ARG A 252 -3.31 -33.87 -27.14
C ARG A 252 -3.52 -32.48 -27.73
N SER A 253 -4.67 -31.86 -27.46
CA SER A 253 -4.98 -30.51 -27.91
C SER A 253 -3.98 -29.48 -27.35
N VAL A 254 -3.59 -29.60 -26.08
CA VAL A 254 -2.55 -28.74 -25.46
C VAL A 254 -1.19 -28.93 -26.13
N LEU A 255 -0.80 -30.18 -26.46
CA LEU A 255 0.48 -30.45 -27.15
C LEU A 255 0.52 -29.88 -28.57
N LEU A 256 -0.63 -29.75 -29.24
CA LEU A 256 -0.79 -29.14 -30.56
C LEU A 256 -0.96 -27.62 -30.53
N LEU A 257 -0.93 -27.01 -29.35
CA LEU A 257 -1.14 -25.58 -29.19
C LEU A 257 -0.01 -24.80 -29.88
N SER A 258 -0.38 -23.79 -30.65
CA SER A 258 0.58 -22.88 -31.29
C SER A 258 1.26 -21.98 -30.26
N THR A 259 2.41 -21.38 -30.61
CA THR A 259 3.09 -20.39 -29.77
C THR A 259 2.17 -19.25 -29.31
N ARG A 260 1.29 -18.79 -30.19
CA ARG A 260 0.24 -17.81 -29.83
C ARG A 260 -0.72 -18.34 -28.78
N GLY A 261 -1.16 -19.58 -28.92
CA GLY A 261 -2.04 -20.22 -27.95
C GLY A 261 -1.40 -20.33 -26.58
N PHE A 262 -0.13 -20.70 -26.48
CA PHE A 262 0.61 -20.71 -25.22
C PHE A 262 0.69 -19.32 -24.59
N ILE A 263 0.99 -18.27 -25.37
CA ILE A 263 1.03 -16.90 -24.87
C ILE A 263 -0.35 -16.45 -24.37
N LEU A 264 -1.44 -16.79 -25.09
CA LEU A 264 -2.80 -16.45 -24.66
C LEU A 264 -3.19 -17.12 -23.35
N VAL A 265 -2.84 -18.41 -23.17
CA VAL A 265 -3.05 -19.12 -21.90
C VAL A 265 -2.25 -18.48 -20.78
N TYR A 266 -0.98 -18.18 -21.02
CA TYR A 266 -0.14 -17.49 -20.05
C TYR A 266 -0.70 -16.11 -19.67
N LEU A 267 -1.11 -15.29 -20.65
CA LEU A 267 -1.71 -13.98 -20.44
C LEU A 267 -3.00 -14.08 -19.62
N PHE A 268 -3.84 -15.06 -19.90
CA PHE A 268 -5.07 -15.30 -19.15
C PHE A 268 -4.76 -15.62 -17.67
N ILE A 269 -3.90 -16.61 -17.43
CA ILE A 269 -3.54 -17.02 -16.05
C ILE A 269 -2.87 -15.87 -15.31
N ALA A 270 -1.91 -15.19 -15.94
CA ALA A 270 -1.19 -14.08 -15.34
C ALA A 270 -2.12 -12.89 -15.02
N SER A 271 -3.03 -12.54 -15.96
CA SER A 271 -3.95 -11.43 -15.74
C SER A 271 -4.98 -11.73 -14.64
N VAL A 272 -5.50 -12.96 -14.56
CA VAL A 272 -6.41 -13.38 -13.48
C VAL A 272 -5.68 -13.36 -12.13
N SER A 273 -4.46 -13.86 -12.05
CA SER A 273 -3.66 -13.83 -10.83
C SER A 273 -3.38 -12.39 -10.36
N MET A 274 -3.01 -11.50 -11.28
CA MET A 274 -2.79 -10.09 -11.00
C MET A 274 -4.10 -9.38 -10.60
N MET A 275 -5.21 -9.69 -11.23
CA MET A 275 -6.53 -9.16 -10.90
C MET A 275 -6.88 -9.45 -9.44
N ILE A 276 -6.68 -10.68 -8.96
CA ILE A 276 -6.93 -11.05 -7.57
C ILE A 276 -6.04 -10.26 -6.62
N GLY A 277 -4.73 -10.20 -6.90
CA GLY A 277 -3.78 -9.46 -6.08
C GLY A 277 -4.06 -7.95 -6.01
N LEU A 278 -4.32 -7.33 -7.17
CA LEU A 278 -4.63 -5.89 -7.25
C LEU A 278 -5.97 -5.57 -6.58
N SER A 279 -6.98 -6.44 -6.70
CA SER A 279 -8.27 -6.26 -6.02
C SER A 279 -8.12 -6.28 -4.51
N ALA A 280 -7.38 -7.25 -3.97
CA ALA A 280 -7.12 -7.35 -2.53
C ALA A 280 -6.35 -6.12 -2.01
N LEU A 281 -5.33 -5.69 -2.75
CA LEU A 281 -4.53 -4.52 -2.38
C LEU A 281 -5.34 -3.22 -2.45
N LEU A 282 -6.13 -3.04 -3.53
CA LEU A 282 -7.02 -1.87 -3.68
C LEU A 282 -8.05 -1.82 -2.56
N TRP A 283 -8.69 -2.95 -2.24
CA TRP A 283 -9.63 -3.04 -1.12
C TRP A 283 -9.00 -2.63 0.20
N GLN A 284 -7.80 -3.14 0.50
CA GLN A 284 -7.05 -2.79 1.71
C GLN A 284 -6.75 -1.29 1.78
N GLN A 285 -6.29 -0.70 0.67
CA GLN A 285 -5.96 0.72 0.60
C GLN A 285 -7.20 1.61 0.76
N LEU A 286 -8.30 1.30 0.09
CA LEU A 286 -9.57 2.03 0.23
C LEU A 286 -10.12 1.95 1.65
N ARG A 287 -9.97 0.81 2.31
CA ARG A 287 -10.34 0.63 3.71
C ARG A 287 -9.53 1.55 4.63
N PHE A 288 -8.22 1.64 4.47
CA PHE A 288 -7.38 2.54 5.28
C PHE A 288 -7.73 4.00 5.03
N ILE A 289 -7.99 4.39 3.78
CA ILE A 289 -8.43 5.74 3.43
C ILE A 289 -9.78 6.05 4.11
N TYR A 290 -10.73 5.11 4.11
CA TYR A 290 -12.03 5.25 4.77
C TYR A 290 -11.88 5.42 6.29
N GLU A 291 -10.97 4.66 6.92
CA GLU A 291 -10.65 4.75 8.35
C GLU A 291 -9.81 6.01 8.67
N GLY A 292 -9.37 6.80 7.68
CA GLY A 292 -8.51 7.99 7.86
C GLY A 292 -7.10 7.67 8.34
N GLU A 293 -6.68 6.42 8.18
CA GLU A 293 -5.40 5.90 8.64
C GLU A 293 -4.45 5.57 7.47
N THR A 294 -3.18 5.36 7.78
CA THR A 294 -2.19 4.73 6.90
C THR A 294 -1.86 3.34 7.46
N TYR A 295 -1.29 2.47 6.63
CA TYR A 295 -0.85 1.14 7.08
C TYR A 295 0.07 1.22 8.31
N LEU A 296 1.03 2.13 8.30
CA LEU A 296 1.95 2.33 9.43
C LEU A 296 1.28 2.95 10.65
N SER A 297 0.34 3.90 10.48
CA SER A 297 -0.39 4.47 11.61
C SER A 297 -1.21 3.40 12.32
N ARG A 298 -1.82 2.50 11.56
CA ARG A 298 -2.58 1.37 12.11
C ARG A 298 -1.71 0.39 12.88
N LEU A 299 -0.51 0.06 12.38
CA LEU A 299 0.44 -0.79 13.12
C LEU A 299 0.86 -0.15 14.45
N SER A 300 1.00 1.18 14.50
CA SER A 300 1.33 1.90 15.73
C SER A 300 0.13 2.08 16.65
N SER A 301 -1.09 2.24 16.13
CA SER A 301 -2.31 2.41 16.91
C SER A 301 -2.87 1.11 17.47
N GLN A 302 -2.50 -0.06 16.92
CA GLN A 302 -2.75 -1.35 17.59
C GLN A 302 -2.04 -1.45 18.94
N ALA A 303 -1.00 -0.65 19.18
CA ALA A 303 -0.36 -0.52 20.50
C ALA A 303 -1.05 0.50 21.42
N HIS A 304 -1.92 1.37 20.87
CA HIS A 304 -2.73 2.34 21.60
C HIS A 304 -4.14 2.27 21.01
N ASN A 305 -5.14 1.86 21.79
CA ASN A 305 -6.56 1.75 21.45
C ASN A 305 -7.14 3.02 20.76
N GLY A 306 -6.66 3.37 19.57
CA GLY A 306 -7.09 4.50 18.77
C GLY A 306 -8.19 4.07 17.81
N ASP A 307 -9.42 4.36 18.16
CA ASP A 307 -10.58 4.21 17.26
C ASP A 307 -10.48 5.29 16.17
N GLY A 308 -9.95 4.92 15.00
CA GLY A 308 -9.93 5.78 13.83
C GLY A 308 -11.36 6.18 13.46
N ASN A 309 -11.62 7.47 13.31
CA ASN A 309 -12.96 7.99 13.05
C ASN A 309 -13.39 7.58 11.63
N LYS A 310 -14.14 6.47 11.53
CA LYS A 310 -14.64 5.92 10.25
C LYS A 310 -15.62 6.89 9.64
N ASP A 311 -15.19 7.65 8.63
CA ASP A 311 -16.03 8.63 7.96
C ASP A 311 -15.77 8.63 6.45
N CYS A 312 -16.85 8.61 5.66
CA CYS A 312 -16.80 8.82 4.21
C CYS A 312 -16.17 10.18 3.83
N GLN A 313 -16.15 11.14 4.72
CA GLN A 313 -15.44 12.41 4.53
C GLN A 313 -13.92 12.21 4.38
N ASN A 314 -13.34 11.15 4.96
CA ASN A 314 -11.93 10.83 4.78
C ASN A 314 -11.63 10.49 3.31
N VAL A 315 -12.53 9.76 2.65
CA VAL A 315 -12.42 9.42 1.22
C VAL A 315 -12.53 10.68 0.36
N VAL A 316 -13.52 11.53 0.66
CA VAL A 316 -13.71 12.82 -0.07
C VAL A 316 -12.48 13.72 0.09
N ARG A 317 -11.95 13.83 1.31
CA ARG A 317 -10.75 14.61 1.61
C ARG A 317 -9.51 14.03 0.92
N PHE A 318 -9.38 12.72 0.90
CA PHE A 318 -8.25 12.05 0.25
C PHE A 318 -8.24 12.32 -1.26
N PHE A 319 -9.36 12.16 -1.96
CA PHE A 319 -9.44 12.40 -3.41
C PHE A 319 -9.50 13.87 -3.78
N GLY A 320 -9.72 14.78 -2.81
CA GLY A 320 -9.70 16.23 -3.04
C GLY A 320 -10.79 16.69 -4.00
N PHE A 321 -11.99 16.10 -3.90
CA PHE A 321 -13.12 16.54 -4.73
C PHE A 321 -13.45 18.01 -4.45
N PRO A 322 -13.53 18.88 -5.49
CA PRO A 322 -13.94 20.25 -5.32
C PRO A 322 -15.36 20.32 -4.73
N TYR A 323 -15.64 21.36 -3.94
CA TYR A 323 -16.90 21.54 -3.20
C TYR A 323 -18.17 21.37 -4.05
N SER A 324 -18.08 21.66 -5.36
CA SER A 324 -19.15 21.47 -6.34
C SER A 324 -19.55 20.00 -6.55
N VAL A 325 -18.62 19.07 -6.45
CA VAL A 325 -18.88 17.62 -6.62
C VAL A 325 -19.51 17.02 -5.36
N GLN A 326 -19.29 17.62 -4.18
CA GLN A 326 -19.90 17.17 -2.92
C GLN A 326 -21.45 17.28 -2.96
N ARG A 327 -22.01 18.10 -3.85
CA ARG A 327 -23.45 18.24 -4.08
C ARG A 327 -24.08 16.99 -4.71
N PHE A 328 -23.31 16.21 -5.45
CA PHE A 328 -23.77 14.99 -6.14
C PHE A 328 -23.48 13.72 -5.35
N LEU A 329 -22.73 13.81 -4.24
CA LEU A 329 -22.53 12.67 -3.35
C LEU A 329 -23.85 12.35 -2.61
N PRO A 330 -24.23 11.07 -2.51
CA PRO A 330 -25.44 10.66 -1.82
C PRO A 330 -25.54 11.27 -0.42
N LYS A 331 -26.70 11.78 -0.03
CA LYS A 331 -26.91 12.50 1.24
C LYS A 331 -26.55 11.71 2.51
N PHE A 332 -26.48 10.37 2.43
CA PHE A 332 -26.02 9.55 3.55
C PHE A 332 -24.54 9.78 3.91
N LEU A 333 -23.73 10.31 2.98
CA LEU A 333 -22.33 10.70 3.20
C LEU A 333 -22.20 12.07 3.88
N ALA A 334 -23.27 12.85 3.95
CA ALA A 334 -23.26 14.23 4.45
C ALA A 334 -23.75 14.38 5.91
N THR A 335 -24.27 13.35 6.56
CA THR A 335 -25.19 13.52 7.72
C THR A 335 -24.55 13.42 9.11
N GLN A 336 -23.21 13.36 9.28
CA GLN A 336 -22.62 13.24 10.63
C GLN A 336 -22.07 14.54 11.27
N LYS A 337 -22.22 15.72 10.67
CA LYS A 337 -21.60 16.95 11.23
C LYS A 337 -22.48 17.75 12.22
N LYS A 338 -23.64 17.27 12.68
CA LYS A 338 -24.56 18.04 13.55
C LYS A 338 -24.69 17.58 15.00
N ARG A 339 -23.91 16.64 15.51
CA ARG A 339 -24.09 16.13 16.89
C ARG A 339 -23.04 16.55 17.95
N HIS A 340 -22.02 17.32 17.62
CA HIS A 340 -20.98 17.69 18.61
C HIS A 340 -20.85 19.19 18.94
N ILE A 341 -21.84 20.02 18.59
CA ILE A 341 -21.90 21.43 19.05
C ILE A 341 -23.26 21.69 19.69
N LYS A 342 -23.60 20.93 20.74
CA LYS A 342 -24.62 21.28 21.74
C LYS A 342 -24.30 20.52 23.02
N GLY A 343 -23.51 21.09 23.86
CA GLY A 343 -23.21 20.60 25.19
C GLY A 343 -21.96 21.24 25.76
N ASN A 344 -21.99 22.54 26.04
CA ASN A 344 -21.31 23.23 27.14
C ASN A 344 -21.53 24.74 27.02
N THR A 345 -22.77 25.18 27.27
CA THR A 345 -23.06 26.48 27.79
C THR A 345 -24.12 26.28 28.87
N HIS A 346 -23.68 25.96 30.07
CA HIS A 346 -24.33 26.31 31.31
C HIS A 346 -23.31 26.00 32.45
N ASP A 347 -23.19 27.04 33.27
CA ASP A 347 -22.71 27.11 34.62
C ASP A 347 -21.28 27.68 34.82
N LEU A 348 -21.38 29.00 35.19
CA LEU A 348 -20.54 29.84 36.06
C LEU A 348 -19.21 30.34 35.53
#